data_0c358b14d16bd1f57616e29b35d297e5
#
_entry.id   0c358b14d16bd1f57616e29b35d297e5
#
_cell.length_a   1.000
_cell.length_b   1.000
_cell.length_c   1.000
_cell.angle_alpha   90.00
_cell.angle_beta   90.00
_cell.angle_gamma   90.00
#
_symmetry.space_group_name_H-M   'P 1'
#
loop_
_entity.id
_entity.type
_entity.pdbx_description
1 polymer ?
#
loop_
_entity_poly.entity_id
_entity_poly.type
_entity_poly.pdbx_seq_one_letter_code
_entity_poly.pdbx_strand_id
1 'polypeptide(L)'
;MLFRSCRECDIKLAIHQDDPPWDIFGLPRLLVDEPSIDRFLKMVDDPYNCLTLCSGSLSSNPKNNVADIVRKHCDRIAFAHIRNVKHFPNGDFSEASHRDCDGDTGILDIVKAYHDCGFTGYVRPDHGRHIWGEKCRPGYGLYDRALGIMYLLGCFDTLEKFDNK
;
A
#
# COMPACT_ATOMS: atom_id res chain seq x y z
N MET A 1 22.68 -9.83 12.31
CA MET A 1 22.36 -11.28 12.30
C MET A 1 21.16 -11.57 11.40
N LEU A 2 20.01 -10.91 11.57
CA LEU A 2 18.78 -11.15 10.81
C LEU A 2 18.95 -11.04 9.27
N PHE A 3 19.47 -9.92 8.75
CA PHE A 3 19.66 -9.73 7.31
C PHE A 3 20.75 -10.61 6.69
N ARG A 4 21.65 -11.16 7.49
CA ARG A 4 22.57 -12.22 7.02
C ARG A 4 21.78 -13.48 6.63
N SER A 5 20.90 -13.97 7.50
CA SER A 5 20.05 -15.12 7.20
C SER A 5 19.09 -14.82 6.02
N CYS A 6 18.58 -13.60 5.92
CA CYS A 6 17.76 -13.17 4.78
C CYS A 6 18.51 -13.33 3.46
N ARG A 7 19.78 -12.92 3.39
CA ARG A 7 20.62 -13.08 2.19
C ARG A 7 20.94 -14.55 1.89
N GLU A 8 21.28 -15.33 2.94
CA GLU A 8 21.60 -16.76 2.81
C GLU A 8 20.41 -17.58 2.26
N CYS A 9 19.17 -17.16 2.59
CA CYS A 9 17.94 -17.84 2.17
C CYS A 9 17.23 -17.15 1.00
N ASP A 10 17.72 -16.02 0.53
CA ASP A 10 17.06 -15.15 -0.47
C ASP A 10 15.61 -14.76 -0.07
N ILE A 11 15.43 -14.39 1.21
CA ILE A 11 14.13 -14.00 1.76
C ILE A 11 14.15 -12.53 2.17
N LYS A 12 13.31 -11.70 1.56
CA LYS A 12 13.13 -10.30 1.95
C LYS A 12 12.27 -10.19 3.22
N LEU A 13 12.72 -9.34 4.15
CA LEU A 13 11.90 -8.89 5.27
C LEU A 13 11.18 -7.61 4.86
N ALA A 14 9.87 -7.69 4.73
CA ALA A 14 9.04 -6.58 4.30
C ALA A 14 8.14 -6.13 5.45
N ILE A 15 8.52 -5.01 6.10
CA ILE A 15 7.71 -4.44 7.17
C ILE A 15 6.49 -3.71 6.62
N HIS A 16 5.35 -3.87 7.28
CA HIS A 16 4.13 -3.11 7.03
C HIS A 16 4.11 -1.84 7.88
N GLN A 17 3.60 -0.72 7.34
CA GLN A 17 3.43 0.53 8.07
C GLN A 17 2.38 0.38 9.17
N ASP A 18 2.42 1.32 10.11
CA ASP A 18 1.39 1.43 11.13
C ASP A 18 0.03 1.78 10.51
N ASP A 19 -1.03 1.15 11.01
CA ASP A 19 -2.41 1.42 10.63
C ASP A 19 -3.26 1.61 11.91
N PRO A 20 -3.79 2.81 12.13
CA PRO A 20 -3.60 4.05 11.37
C PRO A 20 -2.20 4.66 11.59
N PRO A 21 -1.74 5.57 10.67
CA PRO A 21 -0.42 6.16 10.71
C PRO A 21 -0.37 7.42 11.60
N TRP A 22 -0.74 7.26 12.86
CA TRP A 22 -0.66 8.28 13.93
C TRP A 22 -0.67 7.63 15.30
N ASP A 23 -0.26 8.37 16.32
CA ASP A 23 -0.19 7.88 17.69
C ASP A 23 -1.55 7.44 18.23
N ILE A 24 -1.58 6.30 18.93
CA ILE A 24 -2.78 5.74 19.53
C ILE A 24 -2.57 5.59 21.03
N PHE A 25 -3.53 6.02 21.82
CA PHE A 25 -3.49 5.97 23.29
C PHE A 25 -2.25 6.64 23.90
N GLY A 26 -1.71 7.68 23.25
CA GLY A 26 -0.48 8.36 23.69
C GLY A 26 0.80 7.55 23.43
N LEU A 27 0.71 6.44 22.71
CA LEU A 27 1.87 5.64 22.29
C LEU A 27 2.29 6.00 20.87
N PRO A 28 3.59 6.29 20.65
CA PRO A 28 4.08 6.65 19.32
C PRO A 28 4.03 5.46 18.37
N ARG A 29 3.81 5.77 17.09
CA ARG A 29 3.93 4.83 15.98
C ARG A 29 5.28 5.01 15.28
N LEU A 30 5.73 3.98 14.58
CA LEU A 30 7.08 3.92 14.01
C LEU A 30 7.14 4.33 12.54
N LEU A 31 6.21 3.83 11.74
CA LEU A 31 6.17 4.02 10.28
C LEU A 31 4.85 4.67 9.87
N VAL A 32 4.83 5.99 9.91
CA VAL A 32 3.59 6.79 9.78
C VAL A 32 3.61 7.72 8.56
N ASP A 33 4.79 7.99 8.00
CA ASP A 33 5.01 8.94 6.92
C ASP A 33 6.31 8.61 6.15
N GLU A 34 6.57 9.34 5.07
CA GLU A 34 7.77 9.16 4.27
C GLU A 34 9.07 9.35 5.07
N PRO A 35 9.25 10.39 5.91
CA PRO A 35 10.47 10.55 6.69
C PRO A 35 10.75 9.40 7.65
N SER A 36 9.73 8.80 8.26
CA SER A 36 9.88 7.66 9.15
C SER A 36 10.26 6.39 8.39
N ILE A 37 9.70 6.18 7.19
CA ILE A 37 10.07 5.10 6.27
C ILE A 37 11.53 5.25 5.84
N ASP A 38 11.94 6.42 5.39
CA ASP A 38 13.31 6.72 4.97
C ASP A 38 14.31 6.46 6.11
N ARG A 39 13.99 6.92 7.32
CA ARG A 39 14.79 6.65 8.52
C ARG A 39 14.91 5.17 8.81
N PHE A 40 13.81 4.42 8.73
CA PHE A 40 13.79 2.97 8.97
C PHE A 40 14.69 2.23 7.97
N LEU A 41 14.57 2.54 6.69
CA LEU A 41 15.37 1.89 5.65
C LEU A 41 16.87 2.20 5.80
N LYS A 42 17.22 3.42 6.22
CA LYS A 42 18.59 3.86 6.48
C LYS A 42 19.21 3.27 7.75
N MET A 43 18.42 2.82 8.72
CA MET A 43 18.96 2.16 9.94
C MET A 43 19.75 0.89 9.60
N VAL A 44 19.30 0.16 8.59
CA VAL A 44 20.02 -0.96 7.98
C VAL A 44 19.82 -0.86 6.48
N ASP A 45 20.76 -0.25 5.78
CA ASP A 45 20.72 -0.12 4.33
C ASP A 45 21.12 -1.46 3.67
N ASP A 46 20.12 -2.31 3.49
CA ASP A 46 20.25 -3.67 3.02
C ASP A 46 19.11 -4.00 2.05
N PRO A 47 19.37 -4.56 0.86
CA PRO A 47 18.33 -4.88 -0.13
C PRO A 47 17.28 -5.90 0.36
N TYR A 48 17.54 -6.60 1.46
CA TYR A 48 16.58 -7.49 2.11
C TYR A 48 15.76 -6.81 3.21
N ASN A 49 16.09 -5.55 3.58
CA ASN A 49 15.27 -4.70 4.44
C ASN A 49 14.26 -3.94 3.59
N CYS A 50 13.05 -4.45 3.47
CA CYS A 50 12.05 -4.02 2.51
C CYS A 50 10.75 -3.55 3.19
N LEU A 51 9.82 -3.11 2.36
CA LEU A 51 8.48 -2.64 2.75
C LEU A 51 7.40 -3.54 2.18
N THR A 52 6.40 -3.83 2.98
CA THR A 52 5.04 -4.13 2.51
C THR A 52 4.29 -2.81 2.50
N LEU A 53 4.29 -2.10 1.38
CA LEU A 53 3.71 -0.76 1.32
C LEU A 53 2.20 -0.82 1.12
N CYS A 54 1.45 -0.34 2.12
CA CYS A 54 -0.01 -0.29 2.09
C CYS A 54 -0.49 1.14 1.84
N SER A 55 -1.13 1.34 0.69
CA SER A 55 -1.66 2.66 0.34
C SER A 55 -2.74 3.12 1.31
N GLY A 56 -3.65 2.24 1.70
CA GLY A 56 -4.75 2.58 2.61
C GLY A 56 -4.28 2.95 4.00
N SER A 57 -3.26 2.25 4.55
CA SER A 57 -2.69 2.62 5.85
C SER A 57 -2.10 4.02 5.81
N LEU A 58 -1.22 4.29 4.84
CA LEU A 58 -0.57 5.61 4.74
C LEU A 58 -1.54 6.73 4.38
N SER A 59 -2.45 6.49 3.44
CA SER A 59 -3.43 7.51 3.00
C SER A 59 -4.51 7.80 4.02
N SER A 60 -4.68 6.98 5.06
CA SER A 60 -5.55 7.33 6.20
C SER A 60 -5.11 8.66 6.84
N ASN A 61 -3.84 9.02 6.75
CA ASN A 61 -3.37 10.37 7.00
C ASN A 61 -3.33 11.16 5.67
N PRO A 62 -4.23 12.13 5.47
CA PRO A 62 -4.34 12.89 4.21
C PRO A 62 -3.11 13.76 3.89
N LYS A 63 -2.14 13.86 4.82
CA LYS A 63 -0.87 14.56 4.58
C LYS A 63 0.14 13.70 3.82
N ASN A 64 -0.06 12.39 3.75
CA ASN A 64 0.84 11.48 3.05
C ASN A 64 0.51 11.45 1.55
N ASN A 65 1.49 11.74 0.72
CA ASN A 65 1.41 11.48 -0.73
C ASN A 65 1.98 10.09 -1.00
N VAL A 66 1.10 9.10 -1.10
CA VAL A 66 1.52 7.70 -1.24
C VAL A 66 2.19 7.43 -2.57
N ALA A 67 1.75 8.06 -3.66
CA ALA A 67 2.37 7.89 -4.98
C ALA A 67 3.84 8.36 -4.98
N ASP A 68 4.15 9.47 -4.29
CA ASP A 68 5.52 9.95 -4.15
C ASP A 68 6.36 9.03 -3.26
N ILE A 69 5.77 8.45 -2.21
CA ILE A 69 6.43 7.44 -1.37
C ILE A 69 6.80 6.22 -2.22
N VAL A 70 5.88 5.75 -3.08
CA VAL A 70 6.15 4.63 -4.02
C VAL A 70 7.31 4.98 -4.92
N ARG A 71 7.29 6.14 -5.61
CA ARG A 71 8.37 6.55 -6.53
C ARG A 71 9.72 6.59 -5.85
N LYS A 72 9.76 7.07 -4.60
CA LYS A 72 11.01 7.23 -3.86
C LYS A 72 11.61 5.93 -3.38
N HIS A 73 10.77 4.96 -3.00
CA HIS A 73 11.21 3.73 -2.32
C HIS A 73 10.90 2.46 -3.11
N CYS A 74 10.61 2.54 -4.41
CA CYS A 74 10.16 1.43 -5.23
C CYS A 74 11.10 0.21 -5.16
N ASP A 75 12.40 0.44 -5.19
CA ASP A 75 13.45 -0.59 -5.10
C ASP A 75 13.46 -1.34 -3.76
N ARG A 76 12.82 -0.79 -2.76
CA ARG A 76 12.71 -1.36 -1.41
C ARG A 76 11.31 -1.88 -1.09
N ILE A 77 10.36 -1.78 -2.01
CA ILE A 77 9.01 -2.34 -1.86
C ILE A 77 9.04 -3.78 -2.39
N ALA A 78 8.83 -4.75 -1.49
CA ALA A 78 8.73 -6.16 -1.86
C ALA A 78 7.29 -6.62 -2.10
N PHE A 79 6.33 -5.96 -1.44
CA PHE A 79 4.92 -6.29 -1.52
C PHE A 79 4.08 -5.02 -1.46
N ALA A 80 3.15 -4.87 -2.39
CA ALA A 80 2.23 -3.74 -2.45
C ALA A 80 0.82 -4.13 -1.99
N HIS A 81 0.28 -3.41 -1.01
CA HIS A 81 -1.13 -3.42 -0.66
C HIS A 81 -1.77 -2.17 -1.27
N ILE A 82 -2.66 -2.34 -2.24
CA ILE A 82 -3.36 -1.22 -2.88
C ILE A 82 -4.80 -1.20 -2.37
N ARG A 83 -5.04 -0.36 -1.39
CA ARG A 83 -6.31 -0.17 -0.68
C ARG A 83 -6.75 1.28 -0.79
N ASN A 84 -8.04 1.51 -0.99
CA ASN A 84 -8.63 2.84 -1.06
C ASN A 84 -9.38 3.16 0.22
N VAL A 85 -9.27 4.40 0.69
CA VAL A 85 -10.00 4.91 1.85
C VAL A 85 -10.74 6.20 1.49
N LYS A 86 -11.86 6.43 2.17
CA LYS A 86 -12.66 7.65 2.13
C LYS A 86 -12.51 8.41 3.43
N HIS A 87 -12.17 9.70 3.36
CA HIS A 87 -12.07 10.58 4.52
C HIS A 87 -13.40 11.30 4.79
N PHE A 88 -13.61 11.63 6.05
CA PHE A 88 -14.77 12.41 6.49
C PHE A 88 -14.33 13.70 7.20
N PRO A 89 -15.18 14.75 7.18
CA PRO A 89 -14.83 16.06 7.76
C PRO A 89 -14.50 16.05 9.26
N ASN A 90 -14.97 15.05 9.98
CA ASN A 90 -14.69 14.86 11.41
C ASN A 90 -13.34 14.18 11.70
N GLY A 91 -12.55 13.86 10.65
CA GLY A 91 -11.27 13.18 10.76
C GLY A 91 -11.36 11.64 10.75
N ASP A 92 -12.55 11.06 10.68
CA ASP A 92 -12.72 9.63 10.49
C ASP A 92 -12.39 9.23 9.04
N PHE A 93 -12.14 7.95 8.84
CA PHE A 93 -12.03 7.36 7.51
C PHE A 93 -12.72 5.99 7.46
N SER A 94 -13.04 5.53 6.27
CA SER A 94 -13.57 4.19 6.04
C SER A 94 -12.97 3.56 4.81
N GLU A 95 -13.07 2.23 4.72
CA GLU A 95 -12.77 1.50 3.50
C GLU A 95 -13.63 1.99 2.34
N ALA A 96 -13.03 2.18 1.17
CA ALA A 96 -13.72 2.48 -0.08
C ALA A 96 -13.52 1.35 -1.09
N SER A 97 -14.27 1.35 -2.20
CA SER A 97 -13.96 0.45 -3.31
C SER A 97 -12.61 0.83 -3.92
N HIS A 98 -11.97 -0.10 -4.62
CA HIS A 98 -10.67 0.17 -5.27
C HIS A 98 -10.77 1.17 -6.42
N ARG A 99 -11.96 1.47 -6.90
CA ARG A 99 -12.17 2.47 -7.95
C ARG A 99 -11.74 3.84 -7.43
N ASP A 100 -10.91 4.52 -8.20
CA ASP A 100 -10.25 5.77 -7.79
C ASP A 100 -11.23 6.83 -7.28
N CYS A 101 -12.33 7.07 -8.00
CA CYS A 101 -13.32 8.08 -7.65
C CYS A 101 -14.20 7.74 -6.43
N ASP A 102 -14.10 6.55 -5.85
CA ASP A 102 -14.92 6.14 -4.70
C ASP A 102 -14.24 6.44 -3.36
N GLY A 103 -12.95 6.80 -3.37
CA GLY A 103 -12.18 7.17 -2.19
C GLY A 103 -11.25 8.36 -2.46
N ASP A 104 -10.33 8.58 -1.54
CA ASP A 104 -9.46 9.75 -1.53
C ASP A 104 -7.96 9.37 -1.54
N THR A 105 -7.64 8.09 -1.77
CA THR A 105 -6.24 7.60 -1.75
C THR A 105 -5.46 7.95 -3.02
N GLY A 106 -6.13 8.16 -4.16
CA GLY A 106 -5.46 8.37 -5.45
C GLY A 106 -4.89 7.08 -6.03
N ILE A 107 -5.76 6.08 -6.20
CA ILE A 107 -5.36 4.73 -6.65
C ILE A 107 -4.70 4.76 -8.02
N LEU A 108 -5.19 5.58 -8.96
CA LEU A 108 -4.63 5.68 -10.31
C LEU A 108 -3.20 6.24 -10.29
N ASP A 109 -2.93 7.25 -9.47
CA ASP A 109 -1.59 7.83 -9.33
C ASP A 109 -0.61 6.82 -8.69
N ILE A 110 -1.10 6.02 -7.74
CA ILE A 110 -0.31 4.96 -7.08
C ILE A 110 0.02 3.83 -8.06
N VAL A 111 -0.97 3.35 -8.83
CA VAL A 111 -0.76 2.32 -9.86
C VAL A 111 0.22 2.83 -10.91
N LYS A 112 0.05 4.09 -11.35
CA LYS A 112 1.01 4.71 -12.28
C LYS A 112 2.41 4.80 -11.69
N ALA A 113 2.55 5.16 -10.41
CA ALA A 113 3.86 5.21 -9.74
C ALA A 113 4.54 3.84 -9.73
N TYR A 114 3.82 2.76 -9.44
CA TYR A 114 4.35 1.39 -9.52
C TYR A 114 4.74 1.00 -10.94
N HIS A 115 3.92 1.33 -11.93
CA HIS A 115 4.22 1.08 -13.33
C HIS A 115 5.48 1.83 -13.78
N ASP A 116 5.55 3.15 -13.54
CA ASP A 116 6.65 4.01 -13.96
C ASP A 116 8.00 3.60 -13.35
N CYS A 117 8.00 3.07 -12.13
CA CYS A 117 9.23 2.59 -11.50
C CYS A 117 9.59 1.13 -11.83
N GLY A 118 8.80 0.46 -12.67
CA GLY A 118 9.06 -0.92 -13.10
C GLY A 118 8.88 -1.95 -11.98
N PHE A 119 7.93 -1.73 -11.07
CA PHE A 119 7.68 -2.66 -9.97
C PHE A 119 7.22 -4.04 -10.47
N THR A 120 7.93 -5.08 -10.07
CA THR A 120 7.65 -6.48 -10.45
C THR A 120 7.28 -7.37 -9.26
N GLY A 121 7.08 -6.78 -8.08
CA GLY A 121 6.70 -7.50 -6.87
C GLY A 121 5.23 -7.90 -6.83
N TYR A 122 4.83 -8.50 -5.73
CA TYR A 122 3.43 -8.90 -5.54
C TYR A 122 2.54 -7.71 -5.21
N VAL A 123 1.32 -7.73 -5.79
CA VAL A 123 0.27 -6.75 -5.51
C VAL A 123 -0.96 -7.47 -4.97
N ARG A 124 -1.58 -6.91 -3.95
CA ARG A 124 -2.89 -7.37 -3.45
C ARG A 124 -3.81 -6.17 -3.17
N PRO A 125 -5.14 -6.36 -3.27
CA PRO A 125 -6.13 -5.32 -2.96
C PRO A 125 -6.29 -5.06 -1.46
N ASP A 126 -5.56 -5.78 -0.61
CA ASP A 126 -5.54 -5.74 0.85
C ASP A 126 -6.91 -6.07 1.48
N HIS A 127 -7.68 -5.07 1.92
CA HIS A 127 -8.99 -5.25 2.52
C HIS A 127 -10.11 -5.34 1.46
N GLY A 128 -11.27 -5.83 1.90
CA GLY A 128 -12.51 -5.84 1.13
C GLY A 128 -13.69 -5.60 2.05
N ARG A 129 -14.59 -4.72 1.60
CA ARG A 129 -15.85 -4.45 2.29
C ARG A 129 -16.78 -5.65 2.16
N HIS A 130 -17.71 -5.81 3.09
CA HIS A 130 -18.79 -6.78 2.94
C HIS A 130 -19.84 -6.21 1.97
N ILE A 131 -19.93 -6.78 0.80
CA ILE A 131 -20.94 -6.40 -0.20
C ILE A 131 -21.84 -7.61 -0.51
N TRP A 132 -23.00 -7.35 -1.08
CA TRP A 132 -23.97 -8.36 -1.54
C TRP A 132 -24.40 -9.40 -0.48
N GLY A 133 -24.45 -8.98 0.79
CA GLY A 133 -24.87 -9.87 1.89
C GLY A 133 -23.82 -10.89 2.32
N GLU A 134 -22.58 -10.74 1.91
CA GLU A 134 -21.47 -11.59 2.32
C GLU A 134 -21.29 -11.56 3.84
N LYS A 135 -21.05 -12.72 4.44
CA LYS A 135 -20.76 -12.87 5.86
C LYS A 135 -19.36 -13.43 6.03
N CYS A 136 -18.44 -12.61 6.48
CA CYS A 136 -17.06 -13.02 6.73
C CYS A 136 -16.45 -12.15 7.84
N ARG A 137 -15.17 -12.36 8.12
CA ARG A 137 -14.41 -11.51 9.05
C ARG A 137 -14.41 -10.07 8.53
N PRO A 138 -14.65 -9.04 9.37
CA PRO A 138 -14.56 -7.63 8.99
C PRO A 138 -13.24 -7.31 8.27
N GLY A 139 -13.31 -6.56 7.15
CA GLY A 139 -12.17 -6.23 6.31
C GLY A 139 -11.75 -7.33 5.32
N TYR A 140 -12.41 -8.49 5.30
CA TYR A 140 -12.02 -9.63 4.46
C TYR A 140 -13.10 -10.04 3.46
N GLY A 141 -13.93 -9.11 3.00
CA GLY A 141 -14.93 -9.33 1.94
C GLY A 141 -14.29 -9.86 0.67
N LEU A 142 -14.69 -11.07 0.25
CA LEU A 142 -14.10 -11.74 -0.91
C LEU A 142 -14.54 -11.09 -2.22
N TYR A 143 -15.82 -10.74 -2.33
CA TYR A 143 -16.35 -10.13 -3.55
C TYR A 143 -15.71 -8.77 -3.84
N ASP A 144 -15.61 -7.91 -2.84
CA ASP A 144 -15.01 -6.58 -3.01
C ASP A 144 -13.51 -6.68 -3.36
N ARG A 145 -12.79 -7.65 -2.76
CA ARG A 145 -11.39 -7.90 -3.13
C ARG A 145 -11.25 -8.44 -4.56
N ALA A 146 -12.17 -9.30 -5.00
CA ALA A 146 -12.16 -9.80 -6.37
C ALA A 146 -12.41 -8.66 -7.38
N LEU A 147 -13.35 -7.77 -7.10
CA LEU A 147 -13.57 -6.56 -7.90
C LEU A 147 -12.34 -5.65 -7.88
N GLY A 148 -11.72 -5.48 -6.72
CA GLY A 148 -10.49 -4.71 -6.56
C GLY A 148 -9.34 -5.26 -7.42
N ILE A 149 -9.10 -6.57 -7.40
CA ILE A 149 -8.08 -7.20 -8.26
C ILE A 149 -8.35 -6.91 -9.74
N MET A 150 -9.58 -7.08 -10.20
CA MET A 150 -9.92 -6.85 -11.62
C MET A 150 -9.76 -5.38 -12.00
N TYR A 151 -10.11 -4.45 -11.11
CA TYR A 151 -9.89 -3.03 -11.34
C TYR A 151 -8.39 -2.70 -11.48
N LEU A 152 -7.57 -3.19 -10.54
CA LEU A 152 -6.13 -2.95 -10.54
C LEU A 152 -5.45 -3.54 -11.79
N LEU A 153 -5.82 -4.77 -12.17
CA LEU A 153 -5.31 -5.39 -13.41
C LEU A 153 -5.68 -4.55 -14.62
N GLY A 154 -6.92 -4.09 -14.74
CA GLY A 154 -7.33 -3.22 -15.85
C GLY A 154 -6.58 -1.88 -15.90
N CYS A 155 -6.19 -1.33 -14.74
CA CYS A 155 -5.35 -0.13 -14.68
C CYS A 155 -3.93 -0.42 -15.20
N PHE A 156 -3.28 -1.51 -14.75
CA PHE A 156 -1.96 -1.90 -15.22
C PHE A 156 -1.97 -2.24 -16.71
N ASP A 157 -2.93 -3.05 -17.18
CA ASP A 157 -3.09 -3.40 -18.61
C ASP A 157 -3.22 -2.15 -19.49
N THR A 158 -3.93 -1.12 -19.00
CA THR A 158 -4.11 0.15 -19.70
C THR A 158 -2.79 0.90 -19.84
N LEU A 159 -2.03 0.99 -18.74
CA LEU A 159 -0.72 1.66 -18.75
C LEU A 159 0.26 0.92 -19.68
N GLU A 160 0.40 -0.40 -19.54
CA GLU A 160 1.25 -1.20 -20.43
C GLU A 160 0.93 -1.02 -21.91
N LYS A 161 -0.36 -0.94 -22.24
CA LYS A 161 -0.80 -0.78 -23.63
C LYS A 161 -0.52 0.60 -24.21
N PHE A 162 -0.60 1.65 -23.42
CA PHE A 162 -0.53 3.03 -23.91
C PHE A 162 0.81 3.72 -23.66
N ASP A 163 1.59 3.32 -22.68
CA ASP A 163 2.92 3.89 -22.43
C ASP A 163 4.00 3.32 -23.37
N ASN A 164 3.74 2.19 -24.03
CA ASN A 164 4.62 1.61 -25.07
C ASN A 164 4.46 2.25 -26.46
N LYS A 165 3.91 3.47 -26.53
CA LYS A 165 3.82 4.27 -27.76
C LYS A 165 4.64 5.54 -27.63
#